data_8ca3b0e0257f429b81ddb27a1008cf58
#
_entry.id   8ca3b0e0257f429b81ddb27a1008cf58
#
_cell.length_a   1.000
_cell.length_b   1.000
_cell.length_c   1.000
_cell.angle_alpha   90.00
_cell.angle_beta   90.00
_cell.angle_gamma   90.00
#
_symmetry.space_group_name_H-M   'P 1'
#
loop_
_entity.id
_entity.type
_entity.pdbx_description
1 polymer ?
#
loop_
_entity_poly.entity_id
_entity_poly.type
_entity_poly.pdbx_seq_one_letter_code
_entity_poly.pdbx_strand_id
1 'polypeptide(L)'
;MRNTLLTIVGTSVAVSFVAGCVPQQKYDELTTAYRTKEQQNLKLQEELDASKANQDMLRSQLADARTYLDKLETMTAQQAKELSDMEGDFSSLSQRITSLRVAVLPPELNAKLTQLHDRYPDLLSFDESTGMLEFSADMSFGMGSTDLSPAAKDAMSTLAQILNSSDANDFDLDIVGHTDNVPVNRPATKKRFPDNMHLSVGRAMAVRAQLVKDSVMPTRVKIGGWGEHRPAKANPSRGGEAANRRVEIFLVPRTTPLMATGSTDTGSTTQAGGSSATEQMDFPPK
;
A
#
# COMPACT_ATOMS: atom_id res chain seq x y z
N MET A 1 -121.52 16.09 -72.85
CA MET A 1 -122.52 15.13 -72.38
C MET A 1 -122.00 14.31 -71.26
N ARG A 2 -122.68 14.38 -70.21
CA ARG A 2 -122.93 13.41 -69.12
C ARG A 2 -121.72 12.99 -68.24
N ASN A 3 -121.74 13.60 -67.12
CA ASN A 3 -121.92 12.99 -65.78
C ASN A 3 -121.33 11.60 -65.57
N THR A 4 -120.42 11.51 -64.53
CA THR A 4 -120.73 10.65 -63.41
C THR A 4 -119.78 11.04 -62.23
N LEU A 5 -120.44 11.36 -61.11
CA LEU A 5 -119.84 11.46 -59.79
C LEU A 5 -119.27 10.13 -59.31
N LEU A 6 -118.14 10.10 -58.76
CA LEU A 6 -117.71 8.98 -57.88
C LEU A 6 -117.11 9.52 -56.60
N THR A 7 -117.85 9.40 -55.54
CA THR A 7 -117.49 9.70 -54.12
C THR A 7 -116.50 8.66 -53.62
N ILE A 8 -115.29 9.11 -53.22
CA ILE A 8 -114.38 8.25 -52.53
C ILE A 8 -114.40 8.68 -51.08
N VAL A 9 -114.87 7.77 -50.24
CA VAL A 9 -114.82 7.86 -48.75
C VAL A 9 -113.37 7.75 -48.29
N GLY A 10 -112.82 8.85 -47.77
CA GLY A 10 -111.54 8.85 -47.20
C GLY A 10 -111.56 8.30 -45.75
N THR A 11 -110.97 7.14 -45.53
CA THR A 11 -110.71 6.59 -44.17
C THR A 11 -109.42 7.23 -43.66
N SER A 12 -109.55 8.21 -42.74
CA SER A 12 -108.40 8.75 -41.98
C SER A 12 -107.94 7.71 -40.98
N VAL A 13 -106.79 7.10 -41.29
CA VAL A 13 -106.02 6.34 -40.25
C VAL A 13 -105.30 7.31 -39.41
N ALA A 14 -105.77 7.55 -38.18
CA ALA A 14 -105.10 8.29 -37.14
C ALA A 14 -103.99 7.41 -36.61
N VAL A 15 -102.76 7.64 -37.04
CA VAL A 15 -101.52 7.07 -36.39
C VAL A 15 -101.34 7.79 -35.06
N SER A 16 -101.76 7.17 -34.01
CA SER A 16 -101.51 7.62 -32.65
C SER A 16 -100.03 7.42 -32.36
N PHE A 17 -99.19 8.50 -32.47
CA PHE A 17 -97.84 8.51 -31.86
C PHE A 17 -98.03 8.48 -30.37
N VAL A 18 -97.80 7.30 -29.73
CA VAL A 18 -97.58 7.19 -28.30
C VAL A 18 -96.22 7.75 -28.09
N ALA A 19 -96.09 9.08 -27.88
CA ALA A 19 -94.93 9.70 -27.33
C ALA A 19 -94.85 9.17 -25.90
N GLY A 20 -94.01 8.15 -25.69
CA GLY A 20 -93.62 7.71 -24.33
C GLY A 20 -92.89 8.84 -23.65
N CYS A 21 -93.63 9.66 -22.98
CA CYS A 21 -93.01 10.70 -22.08
C CYS A 21 -92.31 9.97 -20.98
N VAL A 22 -90.99 9.85 -21.09
CA VAL A 22 -90.11 9.51 -19.94
C VAL A 22 -90.27 10.64 -18.97
N PRO A 23 -90.59 10.38 -17.70
CA PRO A 23 -90.66 11.44 -16.70
C PRO A 23 -89.33 12.24 -16.62
N GLN A 24 -89.44 13.55 -16.71
CA GLN A 24 -88.25 14.46 -16.72
C GLN A 24 -87.24 14.10 -15.60
N GLN A 25 -87.72 13.73 -14.41
CA GLN A 25 -86.87 13.28 -13.32
C GLN A 25 -85.95 12.10 -13.67
N LYS A 26 -86.48 11.06 -14.35
CA LYS A 26 -85.66 9.90 -14.78
C LYS A 26 -84.64 10.27 -15.85
N TYR A 27 -84.92 11.21 -16.72
CA TYR A 27 -84.01 11.70 -17.72
C TYR A 27 -82.86 12.48 -17.04
N ASP A 28 -83.20 13.34 -16.06
CA ASP A 28 -82.21 14.13 -15.28
C ASP A 28 -81.36 13.24 -14.39
N GLU A 29 -81.93 12.22 -13.72
CA GLU A 29 -81.21 11.20 -12.97
C GLU A 29 -80.23 10.41 -13.85
N LEU A 30 -80.70 9.97 -15.03
CA LEU A 30 -79.88 9.21 -16.01
C LEU A 30 -78.71 10.08 -16.54
N THR A 31 -79.02 11.34 -16.85
CA THR A 31 -78.01 12.29 -17.35
C THR A 31 -76.96 12.59 -16.28
N THR A 32 -77.40 12.72 -15.01
CA THR A 32 -76.48 12.92 -13.89
C THR A 32 -75.63 11.67 -13.62
N ALA A 33 -76.28 10.50 -13.66
CA ALA A 33 -75.51 9.23 -13.53
C ALA A 33 -74.53 9.00 -14.66
N TYR A 34 -74.90 9.36 -15.89
CA TYR A 34 -73.98 9.28 -17.06
C TYR A 34 -72.77 10.22 -16.88
N ARG A 35 -73.01 11.48 -16.54
CA ARG A 35 -71.93 12.44 -16.29
C ARG A 35 -71.01 11.99 -15.13
N THR A 36 -71.58 11.45 -14.06
CA THR A 36 -70.79 10.92 -12.94
C THR A 36 -69.92 9.74 -13.36
N LYS A 37 -70.47 8.83 -14.21
CA LYS A 37 -69.70 7.70 -14.78
C LYS A 37 -68.60 8.16 -15.73
N GLU A 38 -68.88 9.14 -16.56
CA GLU A 38 -67.90 9.75 -17.43
C GLU A 38 -66.73 10.37 -16.66
N GLN A 39 -67.04 11.14 -15.60
CA GLN A 39 -66.03 11.70 -14.70
C GLN A 39 -65.23 10.59 -13.99
N GLN A 40 -65.88 9.52 -13.55
CA GLN A 40 -65.20 8.36 -12.96
C GLN A 40 -64.29 7.68 -13.95
N ASN A 41 -64.71 7.52 -15.18
CA ASN A 41 -63.85 6.93 -16.24
C ASN A 41 -62.64 7.80 -16.57
N LEU A 42 -62.80 9.12 -16.67
CA LEU A 42 -61.71 10.03 -16.91
C LEU A 42 -60.72 9.97 -15.73
N LYS A 43 -61.16 9.97 -14.48
CA LYS A 43 -60.33 9.85 -13.32
C LYS A 43 -59.57 8.53 -13.24
N LEU A 44 -60.23 7.42 -13.52
CA LEU A 44 -59.59 6.10 -13.61
C LEU A 44 -58.55 6.04 -14.71
N GLN A 45 -58.78 6.72 -15.83
CA GLN A 45 -57.86 6.80 -16.94
C GLN A 45 -56.62 7.60 -16.56
N GLU A 46 -56.77 8.75 -15.86
CA GLU A 46 -55.68 9.53 -15.30
C GLU A 46 -54.86 8.73 -14.28
N GLU A 47 -55.51 8.00 -13.37
CA GLU A 47 -54.87 7.13 -12.39
C GLU A 47 -54.12 5.98 -13.07
N LEU A 48 -54.68 5.39 -14.14
CA LEU A 48 -54.02 4.34 -14.91
C LEU A 48 -52.78 4.86 -15.62
N ASP A 49 -52.87 6.03 -16.26
CA ASP A 49 -51.74 6.63 -16.98
C ASP A 49 -50.64 7.09 -16.00
N ALA A 50 -50.99 7.65 -14.82
CA ALA A 50 -50.03 7.96 -13.75
C ALA A 50 -49.37 6.68 -13.20
N SER A 51 -50.16 5.59 -13.06
CA SER A 51 -49.63 4.30 -12.62
C SER A 51 -48.62 3.69 -13.63
N LYS A 52 -48.96 3.77 -14.92
CA LYS A 52 -48.06 3.33 -15.99
C LYS A 52 -46.76 4.15 -16.03
N ALA A 53 -46.84 5.48 -15.93
CA ALA A 53 -45.68 6.35 -15.90
C ALA A 53 -44.78 6.02 -14.69
N ASN A 54 -45.37 5.76 -13.54
CA ASN A 54 -44.61 5.35 -12.32
C ASN A 54 -43.97 3.96 -12.53
N GLN A 55 -44.67 3.04 -13.17
CA GLN A 55 -44.13 1.72 -13.46
C GLN A 55 -42.95 1.77 -14.45
N ASP A 56 -43.02 2.63 -15.46
CA ASP A 56 -41.92 2.80 -16.41
C ASP A 56 -40.73 3.50 -15.78
N MET A 57 -40.96 4.48 -14.90
CA MET A 57 -39.90 5.10 -14.12
C MET A 57 -39.19 4.09 -13.19
N LEU A 58 -39.94 3.27 -12.48
CA LEU A 58 -39.37 2.22 -11.61
C LEU A 58 -38.60 1.15 -12.43
N ARG A 59 -39.08 0.80 -13.62
CA ARG A 59 -38.35 -0.11 -14.50
C ARG A 59 -37.04 0.47 -14.99
N SER A 60 -37.01 1.76 -15.30
CA SER A 60 -35.77 2.47 -15.68
C SER A 60 -34.78 2.49 -14.49
N GLN A 61 -35.24 2.85 -13.31
CA GLN A 61 -34.38 2.85 -12.10
C GLN A 61 -33.84 1.45 -11.79
N LEU A 62 -34.64 0.41 -11.99
CA LEU A 62 -34.21 -0.98 -11.80
C LEU A 62 -33.14 -1.41 -12.83
N ALA A 63 -33.28 -0.96 -14.08
CA ALA A 63 -32.29 -1.20 -15.13
C ALA A 63 -30.97 -0.48 -14.82
N ASP A 64 -31.04 0.78 -14.38
CA ASP A 64 -29.88 1.58 -14.00
C ASP A 64 -29.16 0.96 -12.78
N ALA A 65 -29.92 0.53 -11.77
CA ALA A 65 -29.36 -0.13 -10.59
C ALA A 65 -28.66 -1.45 -10.93
N ARG A 66 -29.23 -2.24 -11.85
CA ARG A 66 -28.58 -3.47 -12.32
C ARG A 66 -27.26 -3.18 -13.05
N THR A 67 -27.25 -2.21 -13.94
CA THR A 67 -26.05 -1.79 -14.65
C THR A 67 -24.97 -1.31 -13.69
N TYR A 68 -25.37 -0.61 -12.62
CA TYR A 68 -24.44 -0.17 -11.57
C TYR A 68 -23.86 -1.34 -10.76
N LEU A 69 -24.70 -2.34 -10.44
CA LEU A 69 -24.23 -3.56 -9.75
C LEU A 69 -23.24 -4.35 -10.61
N ASP A 70 -23.53 -4.56 -11.89
CA ASP A 70 -22.61 -5.25 -12.82
C ASP A 70 -21.25 -4.51 -12.90
N LYS A 71 -21.29 -3.18 -12.93
CA LYS A 71 -20.06 -2.37 -12.90
C LYS A 71 -19.28 -2.53 -11.60
N LEU A 72 -19.96 -2.55 -10.46
CA LEU A 72 -19.31 -2.79 -9.16
C LEU A 72 -18.70 -4.19 -9.07
N GLU A 73 -19.41 -5.22 -9.55
CA GLU A 73 -18.88 -6.59 -9.59
C GLU A 73 -17.62 -6.69 -10.45
N THR A 74 -17.63 -6.08 -11.65
CA THR A 74 -16.44 -6.06 -12.53
C THR A 74 -15.28 -5.32 -11.89
N MET A 75 -15.51 -4.17 -11.24
CA MET A 75 -14.47 -3.42 -10.54
C MET A 75 -13.91 -4.22 -9.33
N THR A 76 -14.78 -4.88 -8.58
CA THR A 76 -14.37 -5.70 -7.43
C THR A 76 -13.53 -6.90 -7.88
N ALA A 77 -13.93 -7.57 -8.98
CA ALA A 77 -13.17 -8.67 -9.54
C ALA A 77 -11.79 -8.22 -10.06
N GLN A 78 -11.74 -7.04 -10.68
CA GLN A 78 -10.47 -6.46 -11.15
C GLN A 78 -9.54 -6.11 -9.97
N GLN A 79 -10.06 -5.47 -8.92
CA GLN A 79 -9.29 -5.17 -7.71
C GLN A 79 -8.79 -6.42 -7.00
N ALA A 80 -9.61 -7.48 -6.92
CA ALA A 80 -9.21 -8.75 -6.34
C ALA A 80 -8.06 -9.39 -7.15
N LYS A 81 -8.10 -9.29 -8.48
CA LYS A 81 -7.01 -9.75 -9.34
C LYS A 81 -5.73 -8.94 -9.12
N GLU A 82 -5.82 -7.60 -9.11
CA GLU A 82 -4.66 -6.73 -8.85
C GLU A 82 -4.01 -6.99 -7.49
N LEU A 83 -4.82 -7.24 -6.45
CA LEU A 83 -4.32 -7.65 -5.13
C LEU A 83 -3.59 -8.99 -5.19
N SER A 84 -4.15 -10.00 -5.87
CA SER A 84 -3.52 -11.30 -6.01
C SER A 84 -2.20 -11.24 -6.80
N ASP A 85 -2.16 -10.44 -7.86
CA ASP A 85 -0.95 -10.22 -8.66
C ASP A 85 0.13 -9.51 -7.82
N MET A 86 -0.26 -8.50 -7.02
CA MET A 86 0.63 -7.78 -6.10
C MET A 86 1.16 -8.68 -4.96
N GLU A 87 0.33 -9.56 -4.40
CA GLU A 87 0.77 -10.58 -3.42
C GLU A 87 1.76 -11.55 -4.03
N GLY A 88 1.54 -11.99 -5.27
CA GLY A 88 2.47 -12.83 -6.03
C GLY A 88 3.83 -12.14 -6.25
N ASP A 89 3.80 -10.89 -6.67
CA ASP A 89 5.01 -10.07 -6.88
C ASP A 89 5.75 -9.82 -5.56
N PHE A 90 5.03 -9.50 -4.48
CA PHE A 90 5.60 -9.34 -3.15
C PHE A 90 6.24 -10.63 -2.64
N SER A 91 5.59 -11.78 -2.82
CA SER A 91 6.13 -13.08 -2.46
C SER A 91 7.41 -13.40 -3.25
N SER A 92 7.39 -13.18 -4.56
CA SER A 92 8.55 -13.38 -5.43
C SER A 92 9.72 -12.45 -5.08
N LEU A 93 9.42 -11.18 -4.80
CA LEU A 93 10.41 -10.20 -4.36
C LEU A 93 10.97 -10.56 -2.98
N SER A 94 10.12 -11.00 -2.06
CA SER A 94 10.54 -11.47 -0.73
C SER A 94 11.47 -12.68 -0.81
N GLN A 95 11.15 -13.66 -1.68
CA GLN A 95 12.03 -14.79 -1.93
C GLN A 95 13.36 -14.36 -2.56
N ARG A 96 13.34 -13.44 -3.54
CA ARG A 96 14.56 -12.89 -4.14
C ARG A 96 15.38 -12.11 -3.12
N ILE A 97 14.75 -11.31 -2.25
CA ILE A 97 15.45 -10.59 -1.16
C ILE A 97 16.04 -11.60 -0.18
N THR A 98 15.32 -12.65 0.18
CA THR A 98 15.83 -13.69 1.07
C THR A 98 17.00 -14.43 0.42
N SER A 99 16.91 -14.77 -0.86
CA SER A 99 18.02 -15.40 -1.61
C SER A 99 19.20 -14.48 -1.82
N LEU A 100 18.98 -13.15 -1.90
CA LEU A 100 20.06 -12.15 -1.98
C LEU A 100 20.66 -11.81 -0.61
N ARG A 101 19.89 -11.96 0.48
CA ARG A 101 20.37 -11.71 1.85
C ARG A 101 21.03 -12.92 2.50
N VAL A 102 20.79 -14.13 2.02
CA VAL A 102 21.57 -15.31 2.40
C VAL A 102 22.87 -15.26 1.61
N ALA A 103 23.75 -14.34 1.97
CA ALA A 103 25.15 -14.58 1.76
C ALA A 103 25.48 -15.77 2.65
N VAL A 104 25.42 -16.98 2.09
CA VAL A 104 25.94 -18.16 2.76
C VAL A 104 27.40 -17.85 3.03
N LEU A 105 27.71 -17.55 4.30
CA LEU A 105 29.10 -17.33 4.70
C LEU A 105 29.91 -18.59 4.37
N PRO A 106 31.14 -18.46 3.92
CA PRO A 106 32.04 -19.62 3.77
C PRO A 106 32.04 -20.43 5.08
N PRO A 107 32.02 -21.77 5.00
CA PRO A 107 31.96 -22.63 6.19
C PRO A 107 33.05 -22.30 7.23
N GLU A 108 34.26 -21.95 6.76
CA GLU A 108 35.39 -21.56 7.59
C GLU A 108 35.13 -20.25 8.34
N LEU A 109 34.55 -19.26 7.65
CA LEU A 109 34.17 -17.99 8.27
C LEU A 109 33.04 -18.18 9.28
N ASN A 110 32.04 -18.98 8.94
CA ASN A 110 30.95 -19.32 9.82
C ASN A 110 31.45 -19.99 11.12
N ALA A 111 32.33 -20.99 11.00
CA ALA A 111 32.94 -21.66 12.14
C ALA A 111 33.73 -20.70 13.05
N LYS A 112 34.50 -19.74 12.47
CA LYS A 112 35.24 -18.73 13.23
C LYS A 112 34.32 -17.77 13.98
N LEU A 113 33.20 -17.36 13.38
CA LEU A 113 32.20 -16.48 14.00
C LEU A 113 31.42 -17.21 15.11
N THR A 114 31.10 -18.49 14.91
CA THR A 114 30.52 -19.35 15.96
C THR A 114 31.48 -19.49 17.15
N GLN A 115 32.78 -19.74 16.92
CA GLN A 115 33.78 -19.76 17.99
C GLN A 115 33.90 -18.42 18.73
N LEU A 116 33.75 -17.30 18.03
CA LEU A 116 33.73 -15.98 18.64
C LEU A 116 32.51 -15.82 19.56
N HIS A 117 31.31 -16.27 19.11
CA HIS A 117 30.13 -16.30 19.95
C HIS A 117 30.33 -17.18 21.19
N ASP A 118 30.84 -18.40 21.03
CA ASP A 118 31.08 -19.34 22.14
C ASP A 118 32.04 -18.77 23.18
N ARG A 119 32.99 -17.93 22.77
CA ARG A 119 33.94 -17.26 23.66
C ARG A 119 33.33 -16.09 24.43
N TYR A 120 32.31 -15.41 23.85
CA TYR A 120 31.69 -14.22 24.45
C TYR A 120 30.14 -14.30 24.40
N PRO A 121 29.51 -15.35 24.96
CA PRO A 121 28.10 -15.62 24.78
C PRO A 121 27.17 -14.55 25.38
N ASP A 122 27.60 -13.87 26.46
CA ASP A 122 26.84 -12.79 27.09
C ASP A 122 26.96 -11.46 26.37
N LEU A 123 27.99 -11.30 25.54
CA LEU A 123 28.30 -10.04 24.86
C LEU A 123 27.73 -10.00 23.46
N LEU A 124 27.81 -11.10 22.72
CA LEU A 124 27.38 -11.17 21.34
C LEU A 124 26.61 -12.46 21.04
N SER A 125 25.66 -12.37 20.15
CA SER A 125 25.02 -13.51 19.49
C SER A 125 25.38 -13.53 18.01
N PHE A 126 25.35 -14.71 17.40
CA PHE A 126 25.61 -14.90 15.99
C PHE A 126 24.49 -15.71 15.35
N ASP A 127 23.90 -15.19 14.27
CA ASP A 127 22.92 -15.88 13.45
C ASP A 127 23.58 -16.36 12.17
N GLU A 128 23.85 -17.65 12.10
CA GLU A 128 24.47 -18.31 10.94
C GLU A 128 23.64 -18.18 9.66
N SER A 129 22.31 -18.10 9.81
CA SER A 129 21.41 -18.04 8.64
C SER A 129 21.43 -16.70 7.93
N THR A 130 21.71 -15.62 8.66
CA THR A 130 21.75 -14.25 8.14
C THR A 130 23.15 -13.67 8.06
N GLY A 131 24.15 -14.32 8.67
CA GLY A 131 25.51 -13.79 8.82
C GLY A 131 25.58 -12.56 9.72
N MET A 132 24.61 -12.41 10.64
CA MET A 132 24.49 -11.26 11.53
C MET A 132 25.12 -11.55 12.90
N LEU A 133 25.95 -10.62 13.34
CA LEU A 133 26.43 -10.55 14.71
C LEU A 133 25.67 -9.46 15.45
N GLU A 134 25.05 -9.79 16.58
CA GLU A 134 24.37 -8.84 17.45
C GLU A 134 25.17 -8.65 18.75
N PHE A 135 25.58 -7.43 19.06
CA PHE A 135 26.25 -7.06 20.27
C PHE A 135 25.28 -6.41 21.24
N SER A 136 25.15 -6.96 22.46
CA SER A 136 24.40 -6.33 23.55
C SER A 136 25.02 -4.98 23.90
N ALA A 137 24.26 -3.89 23.79
CA ALA A 137 24.80 -2.58 24.12
C ALA A 137 25.07 -2.40 25.61
N ASP A 138 24.34 -3.09 26.48
CA ASP A 138 24.54 -3.01 27.95
C ASP A 138 25.84 -3.66 28.38
N MET A 139 26.25 -4.72 27.68
CA MET A 139 27.55 -5.39 27.95
C MET A 139 28.71 -4.73 27.21
N SER A 140 28.40 -4.11 26.06
CA SER A 140 29.44 -3.51 25.20
C SER A 140 29.81 -2.11 25.58
N PHE A 141 28.90 -1.31 26.15
CA PHE A 141 29.10 0.11 26.42
C PHE A 141 28.76 0.47 27.89
N GLY A 142 29.38 1.51 28.39
CA GLY A 142 28.94 2.15 29.63
C GLY A 142 27.51 2.72 29.47
N MET A 143 26.78 2.83 30.58
CA MET A 143 25.40 3.30 30.59
C MET A 143 25.23 4.71 29.97
N GLY A 144 24.53 4.83 28.88
CA GLY A 144 24.37 6.09 28.14
C GLY A 144 25.66 6.58 27.48
N SER A 145 26.66 5.71 27.31
CA SER A 145 27.92 6.01 26.66
C SER A 145 28.07 5.29 25.32
N THR A 146 29.08 5.72 24.59
CA THR A 146 29.61 5.06 23.39
C THR A 146 31.01 4.50 23.64
N ASP A 147 31.51 4.57 24.87
CA ASP A 147 32.83 4.04 25.25
C ASP A 147 32.70 2.52 25.42
N LEU A 148 33.48 1.78 24.62
CA LEU A 148 33.50 0.32 24.68
C LEU A 148 34.10 -0.21 25.97
N SER A 149 33.44 -1.23 26.54
CA SER A 149 33.99 -1.96 27.69
C SER A 149 35.27 -2.72 27.32
N PRO A 150 36.13 -3.08 28.27
CA PRO A 150 37.33 -3.88 27.98
C PRO A 150 36.99 -5.20 27.28
N ALA A 151 35.93 -5.91 27.70
CA ALA A 151 35.48 -7.16 27.10
C ALA A 151 35.01 -6.95 25.67
N ALA A 152 34.27 -5.85 25.38
CA ALA A 152 33.86 -5.51 24.03
C ALA A 152 35.05 -5.18 23.13
N LYS A 153 36.07 -4.50 23.62
CA LYS A 153 37.29 -4.23 22.84
C LYS A 153 38.04 -5.51 22.50
N ASP A 154 38.12 -6.46 23.42
CA ASP A 154 38.78 -7.75 23.19
C ASP A 154 37.99 -8.59 22.14
N ALA A 155 36.67 -8.65 22.29
CA ALA A 155 35.81 -9.31 21.29
C ALA A 155 35.91 -8.65 19.91
N MET A 156 35.92 -7.29 19.83
CA MET A 156 36.09 -6.56 18.57
C MET A 156 37.47 -6.79 17.96
N SER A 157 38.54 -6.90 18.77
CA SER A 157 39.88 -7.23 18.27
C SER A 157 39.95 -8.64 17.69
N THR A 158 39.29 -9.62 18.34
CA THR A 158 39.19 -10.98 17.81
C THR A 158 38.32 -11.00 16.51
N LEU A 159 37.21 -10.27 16.48
CA LEU A 159 36.39 -10.10 15.26
C LEU A 159 37.20 -9.46 14.14
N ALA A 160 37.99 -8.43 14.41
CA ALA A 160 38.83 -7.78 13.41
C ALA A 160 39.87 -8.75 12.79
N GLN A 161 40.45 -9.68 13.60
CA GLN A 161 41.34 -10.72 13.10
C GLN A 161 40.63 -11.66 12.12
N ILE A 162 39.37 -12.05 12.46
CA ILE A 162 38.53 -12.89 11.58
C ILE A 162 38.23 -12.13 10.28
N LEU A 163 37.84 -10.85 10.37
CA LEU A 163 37.47 -10.00 9.24
C LEU A 163 38.64 -9.68 8.31
N ASN A 164 39.88 -9.74 8.83
CA ASN A 164 41.11 -9.56 8.04
C ASN A 164 41.65 -10.89 7.49
N SER A 165 41.00 -12.03 7.75
CA SER A 165 41.37 -13.29 7.11
C SER A 165 40.91 -13.36 5.66
N SER A 166 41.55 -14.25 4.87
CA SER A 166 41.19 -14.48 3.45
C SER A 166 39.71 -14.76 3.23
N ASP A 167 39.11 -15.50 4.17
CA ASP A 167 37.73 -16.00 4.08
C ASP A 167 36.67 -14.89 4.20
N ALA A 168 37.07 -13.73 4.76
CA ALA A 168 36.20 -12.58 4.96
C ALA A 168 36.47 -11.42 3.95
N ASN A 169 37.44 -11.58 3.03
CA ASN A 169 37.82 -10.50 2.12
C ASN A 169 36.71 -10.06 1.15
N ASP A 170 35.80 -10.96 0.82
CA ASP A 170 34.71 -10.70 -0.12
C ASP A 170 33.48 -10.06 0.56
N PHE A 171 33.60 -9.71 1.85
CA PHE A 171 32.50 -9.12 2.61
C PHE A 171 32.84 -7.71 3.06
N ASP A 172 31.86 -6.82 2.93
CA ASP A 172 31.80 -5.52 3.60
C ASP A 172 30.96 -5.62 4.87
N LEU A 173 31.04 -4.62 5.73
CA LEU A 173 30.35 -4.57 7.01
C LEU A 173 29.31 -3.46 7.01
N ASP A 174 28.09 -3.79 7.40
CA ASP A 174 27.05 -2.80 7.71
C ASP A 174 26.78 -2.83 9.21
N ILE A 175 27.18 -1.79 9.92
CA ILE A 175 27.08 -1.68 11.38
C ILE A 175 25.91 -0.78 11.73
N VAL A 176 24.91 -1.32 12.41
CA VAL A 176 23.66 -0.63 12.70
C VAL A 176 23.39 -0.59 14.19
N GLY A 177 23.25 0.62 14.75
CA GLY A 177 22.92 0.81 16.16
C GLY A 177 21.42 0.91 16.41
N HIS A 178 20.99 0.39 17.56
CA HIS A 178 19.60 0.43 18.05
C HIS A 178 19.54 0.88 19.50
N THR A 179 18.41 1.45 19.91
CA THR A 179 18.10 1.78 21.30
C THR A 179 16.73 1.24 21.68
N ASP A 180 16.44 1.22 22.96
CA ASP A 180 15.07 1.15 23.44
C ASP A 180 14.34 2.50 23.28
N ASN A 181 13.10 2.58 23.75
CA ASN A 181 12.27 3.79 23.69
C ASN A 181 12.50 4.75 24.88
N VAL A 182 13.47 4.49 25.77
CA VAL A 182 13.76 5.39 26.87
C VAL A 182 14.48 6.63 26.34
N PRO A 183 13.94 7.84 26.54
CA PRO A 183 14.59 9.06 26.08
C PRO A 183 15.97 9.30 26.71
N VAL A 184 16.87 9.90 25.96
CA VAL A 184 18.18 10.32 26.47
C VAL A 184 18.01 11.49 27.43
N ASN A 185 17.97 11.21 28.75
CA ASN A 185 17.71 12.22 29.78
C ASN A 185 18.96 12.65 30.59
N ARG A 186 20.05 11.88 30.56
CA ARG A 186 21.27 12.22 31.28
C ARG A 186 21.96 13.46 30.66
N PRO A 187 22.21 14.56 31.39
CA PRO A 187 22.72 15.79 30.79
C PRO A 187 24.02 15.60 30.02
N ALA A 188 24.96 14.78 30.55
CA ALA A 188 26.24 14.50 29.90
C ALA A 188 26.05 13.75 28.59
N THR A 189 25.14 12.77 28.54
CA THR A 189 24.78 12.00 27.30
C THR A 189 24.06 12.89 26.33
N LYS A 190 23.04 13.64 26.79
CA LYS A 190 22.22 14.51 25.96
C LYS A 190 23.00 15.62 25.25
N LYS A 191 24.06 16.12 25.89
CA LYS A 191 24.99 17.11 25.31
C LYS A 191 25.71 16.54 24.06
N ARG A 192 26.04 15.25 24.07
CA ARG A 192 26.75 14.56 22.96
C ARG A 192 25.78 13.93 21.96
N PHE A 193 24.68 13.38 22.47
CA PHE A 193 23.67 12.65 21.73
C PHE A 193 22.29 13.17 22.12
N PRO A 194 21.71 14.11 21.35
CA PRO A 194 20.45 14.77 21.70
C PRO A 194 19.25 13.81 21.88
N ASP A 195 19.25 12.72 21.13
CA ASP A 195 18.18 11.71 21.08
C ASP A 195 18.73 10.29 20.86
N ASN A 196 17.81 9.32 20.82
CA ASN A 196 18.10 7.90 20.59
C ASN A 196 18.70 7.62 19.22
N MET A 197 18.32 8.39 18.19
CA MET A 197 18.91 8.26 16.85
C MET A 197 20.40 8.58 16.87
N HIS A 198 20.79 9.73 17.45
CA HIS A 198 22.19 10.14 17.58
C HIS A 198 22.99 9.15 18.44
N LEU A 199 22.41 8.65 19.55
CA LEU A 199 23.05 7.66 20.41
C LEU A 199 23.30 6.33 19.67
N SER A 200 22.33 5.85 18.90
CA SER A 200 22.46 4.61 18.13
C SER A 200 23.57 4.69 17.07
N VAL A 201 23.60 5.79 16.31
CA VAL A 201 24.68 6.05 15.33
C VAL A 201 26.03 6.21 16.04
N GLY A 202 26.06 6.90 17.20
CA GLY A 202 27.29 7.08 18.00
C GLY A 202 27.89 5.75 18.45
N ARG A 203 27.07 4.76 18.82
CA ARG A 203 27.52 3.41 19.16
C ARG A 203 28.08 2.66 17.96
N ALA A 204 27.39 2.72 16.82
CA ALA A 204 27.89 2.15 15.55
C ALA A 204 29.24 2.77 15.14
N MET A 205 29.39 4.08 15.30
CA MET A 205 30.67 4.77 15.07
C MET A 205 31.78 4.28 15.99
N ALA A 206 31.49 4.04 17.27
CA ALA A 206 32.49 3.54 18.24
C ALA A 206 32.97 2.12 17.87
N VAL A 207 32.05 1.25 17.47
CA VAL A 207 32.38 -0.10 16.94
C VAL A 207 33.25 0.02 15.70
N ARG A 208 32.86 0.83 14.73
CA ARG A 208 33.66 1.09 13.53
C ARG A 208 35.07 1.59 13.87
N ALA A 209 35.15 2.55 14.77
CA ALA A 209 36.44 3.13 15.18
C ALA A 209 37.37 2.08 15.80
N GLN A 210 36.84 1.15 16.61
CA GLN A 210 37.61 0.06 17.18
C GLN A 210 38.07 -0.95 16.09
N LEU A 211 37.17 -1.38 15.19
CA LEU A 211 37.55 -2.29 14.10
C LEU A 211 38.60 -1.71 13.15
N VAL A 212 38.48 -0.41 12.84
CA VAL A 212 39.49 0.29 12.01
C VAL A 212 40.84 0.40 12.76
N LYS A 213 40.81 0.66 14.06
CA LYS A 213 42.01 0.64 14.89
C LYS A 213 42.70 -0.74 14.88
N ASP A 214 41.88 -1.81 14.81
CA ASP A 214 42.34 -3.19 14.75
C ASP A 214 42.54 -3.66 13.28
N SER A 215 42.82 -2.71 12.38
CA SER A 215 43.27 -2.91 11.00
C SER A 215 42.21 -3.37 10.02
N VAL A 216 40.92 -3.27 10.34
CA VAL A 216 39.85 -3.43 9.33
C VAL A 216 39.83 -2.20 8.41
N MET A 217 39.82 -2.41 7.10
CA MET A 217 39.83 -1.33 6.11
C MET A 217 38.63 -0.41 6.27
N PRO A 218 38.79 0.92 6.44
CA PRO A 218 37.68 1.85 6.62
C PRO A 218 36.65 1.86 5.49
N THR A 219 37.06 1.52 4.29
CA THR A 219 36.22 1.46 3.07
C THR A 219 35.26 0.27 3.07
N ARG A 220 35.53 -0.73 3.90
CA ARG A 220 34.67 -1.92 4.05
C ARG A 220 33.54 -1.71 5.05
N VAL A 221 33.53 -0.60 5.80
CA VAL A 221 32.64 -0.43 6.95
C VAL A 221 31.68 0.71 6.73
N LYS A 222 30.42 0.39 6.53
CA LYS A 222 29.29 1.30 6.54
C LYS A 222 28.67 1.34 7.92
N ILE A 223 28.12 2.48 8.31
CA ILE A 223 27.43 2.66 9.60
C ILE A 223 26.03 3.21 9.40
N GLY A 224 25.14 2.85 10.31
CA GLY A 224 23.79 3.36 10.39
C GLY A 224 23.23 3.34 11.81
N GLY A 225 22.02 3.82 11.98
CA GLY A 225 21.27 3.71 13.22
C GLY A 225 19.80 3.86 13.00
N TRP A 226 19.02 3.16 13.80
CA TRP A 226 17.57 3.22 13.79
C TRP A 226 16.99 3.89 15.02
N GLY A 227 17.82 4.21 16.01
CA GLY A 227 17.31 4.67 17.30
C GLY A 227 16.34 3.65 17.88
N GLU A 228 15.19 4.10 18.31
CA GLU A 228 14.10 3.29 18.87
C GLU A 228 13.11 2.71 17.84
N HIS A 229 13.28 3.05 16.54
CA HIS A 229 12.26 2.80 15.51
C HIS A 229 12.25 1.37 14.93
N ARG A 230 13.22 0.53 15.31
CA ARG A 230 13.26 -0.90 14.94
C ARG A 230 13.53 -1.79 16.17
N PRO A 231 12.53 -1.94 17.05
CA PRO A 231 12.69 -2.78 18.22
C PRO A 231 12.69 -4.27 17.84
N ALA A 232 13.61 -5.05 18.43
CA ALA A 232 13.63 -6.50 18.33
C ALA A 232 12.52 -7.16 19.18
N LYS A 233 12.20 -6.50 20.32
CA LYS A 233 11.09 -6.88 21.19
C LYS A 233 10.26 -5.67 21.54
N ALA A 234 8.96 -5.91 21.82
CA ALA A 234 8.08 -4.83 22.25
C ALA A 234 8.62 -4.17 23.52
N ASN A 235 8.72 -2.84 23.51
CA ASN A 235 9.10 -2.10 24.71
C ASN A 235 7.98 -2.16 25.76
N PRO A 236 8.30 -2.37 27.05
CA PRO A 236 7.32 -2.31 28.12
C PRO A 236 6.76 -0.89 28.27
N SER A 237 5.57 -0.77 28.89
CA SER A 237 4.92 0.53 29.13
C SER A 237 5.73 1.47 30.05
N ARG A 238 6.62 0.92 30.87
CA ARG A 238 7.58 1.67 31.70
C ARG A 238 8.94 1.02 31.62
N GLY A 239 9.98 1.84 31.44
CA GLY A 239 11.35 1.38 31.23
C GLY A 239 11.60 0.97 29.78
N GLY A 240 12.81 0.56 29.47
CA GLY A 240 13.22 0.09 28.14
C GLY A 240 13.43 -1.41 28.11
N GLU A 241 13.50 -1.97 26.92
CA GLU A 241 13.81 -3.36 26.69
C GLU A 241 15.31 -3.53 26.37
N ALA A 242 16.00 -4.39 27.14
CA ALA A 242 17.43 -4.60 26.97
C ALA A 242 17.79 -5.14 25.58
N ALA A 243 16.96 -6.05 25.04
CA ALA A 243 17.18 -6.61 23.73
C ALA A 243 17.10 -5.58 22.58
N ASN A 244 16.47 -4.42 22.81
CA ASN A 244 16.41 -3.34 21.83
C ASN A 244 17.70 -2.49 21.84
N ARG A 245 18.46 -2.50 22.94
CA ARG A 245 19.74 -1.81 23.05
C ARG A 245 20.86 -2.70 22.53
N ARG A 246 21.12 -2.64 21.24
CA ARG A 246 22.05 -3.52 20.55
C ARG A 246 22.76 -2.81 19.40
N VAL A 247 23.84 -3.42 18.94
CA VAL A 247 24.51 -3.07 17.69
C VAL A 247 24.58 -4.33 16.84
N GLU A 248 24.03 -4.26 15.66
CA GLU A 248 24.04 -5.33 14.66
C GLU A 248 25.19 -5.08 13.68
N ILE A 249 25.93 -6.14 13.34
CA ILE A 249 26.97 -6.14 12.31
C ILE A 249 26.59 -7.20 11.28
N PHE A 250 26.30 -6.75 10.08
CA PHE A 250 26.01 -7.62 8.95
C PHE A 250 27.25 -7.77 8.06
N LEU A 251 27.57 -9.01 7.71
CA LEU A 251 28.53 -9.29 6.67
C LEU A 251 27.79 -9.31 5.33
N VAL A 252 28.08 -8.33 4.48
CA VAL A 252 27.42 -8.13 3.20
C VAL A 252 28.41 -8.46 2.09
N PRO A 253 28.08 -9.35 1.14
CA PRO A 253 28.96 -9.61 0.01
C PRO A 253 29.35 -8.32 -0.69
N ARG A 254 30.64 -8.16 -0.94
CA ARG A 254 31.13 -7.02 -1.69
C ARG A 254 30.64 -7.13 -3.11
N THR A 255 29.67 -6.31 -3.48
CA THR A 255 29.32 -6.11 -4.88
C THR A 255 30.45 -5.33 -5.52
N THR A 256 31.35 -6.02 -6.20
CA THR A 256 32.26 -5.34 -7.13
C THR A 256 31.37 -4.60 -8.12
N PRO A 257 31.44 -3.25 -8.23
CA PRO A 257 30.80 -2.60 -9.35
C PRO A 257 31.37 -3.29 -10.59
N LEU A 258 30.50 -3.79 -11.47
CA LEU A 258 30.91 -4.12 -12.83
C LEU A 258 31.47 -2.81 -13.41
N MET A 259 32.75 -2.60 -13.20
CA MET A 259 33.50 -1.69 -14.03
C MET A 259 33.26 -2.24 -15.44
N ALA A 260 32.46 -1.50 -16.21
CA ALA A 260 32.37 -1.74 -17.61
C ALA A 260 33.83 -1.80 -18.10
N THR A 261 34.30 -2.99 -18.38
CA THR A 261 35.55 -3.18 -19.13
C THR A 261 35.24 -2.50 -20.44
N GLY A 262 35.63 -1.22 -20.52
CA GLY A 262 35.67 -0.51 -21.78
C GLY A 262 36.56 -1.31 -22.69
N SER A 263 35.93 -2.04 -23.58
CA SER A 263 36.59 -2.54 -24.77
C SER A 263 37.18 -1.32 -25.45
N THR A 264 38.48 -1.14 -25.30
CA THR A 264 39.25 -0.30 -26.21
C THR A 264 39.17 -0.98 -27.58
N ASP A 265 38.10 -0.74 -28.30
CA ASP A 265 38.07 -0.99 -29.73
C ASP A 265 38.67 0.25 -30.42
N THR A 266 39.92 0.07 -30.80
CA THR A 266 40.70 1.01 -31.59
C THR A 266 40.18 0.93 -33.04
N GLY A 267 39.57 2.00 -33.50
CA GLY A 267 39.50 2.25 -34.94
C GLY A 267 38.13 2.44 -35.55
N SER A 268 37.71 3.65 -35.73
CA SER A 268 37.48 4.22 -37.06
C SER A 268 36.94 5.65 -36.96
N THR A 269 37.72 6.56 -37.47
CA THR A 269 37.42 7.94 -37.78
C THR A 269 36.22 8.04 -38.72
N THR A 270 35.15 8.74 -38.34
CA THR A 270 34.30 9.44 -39.30
C THR A 270 33.72 10.69 -38.61
N GLN A 271 34.17 11.84 -39.12
CA GLN A 271 33.62 13.17 -38.84
C GLN A 271 32.21 13.31 -39.42
N ALA A 272 31.30 13.83 -38.66
CA ALA A 272 30.19 14.71 -39.08
C ALA A 272 29.62 15.39 -37.81
N GLY A 273 29.79 16.55 -37.65
CA GLY A 273 29.25 17.86 -37.76
C GLY A 273 27.93 18.07 -37.11
N GLY A 274 27.89 19.01 -36.12
CA GLY A 274 26.74 19.89 -36.04
C GLY A 274 25.91 19.85 -34.77
N SER A 275 25.99 20.96 -34.07
CA SER A 275 24.94 21.70 -33.35
C SER A 275 24.75 21.41 -31.84
N SER A 276 25.42 22.31 -31.11
CA SER A 276 25.11 22.64 -29.71
C SER A 276 23.72 23.28 -29.60
N ALA A 277 22.87 22.75 -28.73
CA ALA A 277 21.78 23.49 -28.12
C ALA A 277 21.89 23.31 -26.60
N THR A 278 22.42 24.34 -25.97
CA THR A 278 22.43 24.51 -24.51
C THR A 278 21.04 24.99 -24.11
N GLU A 279 20.24 24.12 -23.51
CA GLU A 279 18.97 24.52 -22.86
C GLU A 279 19.25 24.82 -21.39
N GLN A 280 19.31 26.11 -21.08
CA GLN A 280 19.40 26.66 -19.74
C GLN A 280 18.02 26.52 -19.06
N MET A 281 17.93 25.71 -18.01
CA MET A 281 16.78 25.74 -17.10
C MET A 281 16.93 26.93 -16.14
N ASP A 282 16.03 27.88 -16.31
CA ASP A 282 15.84 29.06 -15.45
C ASP A 282 14.96 28.65 -14.25
N PHE A 283 15.46 28.85 -13.02
CA PHE A 283 14.70 28.69 -11.80
C PHE A 283 14.24 30.07 -11.30
N PRO A 284 12.96 30.27 -10.94
CA PRO A 284 12.51 31.54 -10.39
C PRO A 284 13.04 31.77 -8.97
N PRO A 285 13.33 33.04 -8.61
CA PRO A 285 13.81 33.41 -7.28
C PRO A 285 12.69 33.33 -6.23
N LYS A 286 13.09 33.12 -4.99
CA LYS A 286 12.24 33.03 -3.77
C LYS A 286 11.50 34.35 -3.48
#